data_563cc4070dfc73f0202ed78546a8ac48
#
_entry.id   563cc4070dfc73f0202ed78546a8ac48
#
_cell.length_a   1.000
_cell.length_b   1.000
_cell.length_c   1.000
_cell.angle_alpha   90.00
_cell.angle_beta   90.00
_cell.angle_gamma   90.00
#
_symmetry.space_group_name_H-M   'P 1'
#
loop_
_entity.id
_entity.type
_entity.pdbx_description
1 polymer ?
#
loop_
_entity_poly.entity_id
_entity_poly.type
_entity_poly.pdbx_seq_one_letter_code
_entity_poly.pdbx_strand_id
1 'polypeptide(L)'
;EHARPALLDAAGRHFRDLRLIIAHCGLPWVDEAMFMLTKHPNFYAELSYHIASVTTEELFRFLVHAEASFVPLEKIFFGTDYPGFLYDPVKLRAKLLAVNEHADRVGAAPIPQAKLDGILGTNYARMTNLIPA
;
A
#
# COMPACT_ATOMS: atom_id res chain seq x y z
N GLU A 1 -9.31 8.90 17.37
CA GLU A 1 -10.62 8.32 16.97
C GLU A 1 -11.01 8.72 15.54
N HIS A 2 -10.78 9.99 15.11
CA HIS A 2 -11.25 10.50 13.81
C HIS A 2 -10.44 10.03 12.59
N ALA A 3 -9.32 9.36 12.78
CA ALA A 3 -8.45 8.88 11.69
C ALA A 3 -8.64 7.39 11.36
N ARG A 4 -9.66 6.72 11.95
CA ARG A 4 -9.90 5.29 11.69
C ARG A 4 -10.43 5.06 10.28
N PRO A 5 -9.80 4.18 9.49
CA PRO A 5 -10.22 3.88 8.12
C PRO A 5 -11.68 3.44 7.99
N ALA A 6 -12.22 2.73 8.99
CA ALA A 6 -13.63 2.30 9.00
C ALA A 6 -14.62 3.47 8.89
N LEU A 7 -14.26 4.68 9.33
CA LEU A 7 -15.12 5.87 9.21
C LEU A 7 -15.31 6.32 7.75
N LEU A 8 -14.44 5.88 6.84
CA LEU A 8 -14.54 6.19 5.42
C LEU A 8 -15.61 5.35 4.69
N ASP A 9 -16.19 4.33 5.35
CA ASP A 9 -17.15 3.43 4.73
C ASP A 9 -18.36 4.17 4.12
N ALA A 10 -18.89 5.16 4.82
CA ALA A 10 -20.00 5.97 4.32
C ALA A 10 -19.60 6.74 3.05
N ALA A 11 -18.40 7.33 3.01
CA ALA A 11 -17.90 8.02 1.83
C ALA A 11 -17.75 7.07 0.63
N GLY A 12 -17.18 5.87 0.84
CA GLY A 12 -17.03 4.87 -0.21
C GLY A 12 -18.36 4.38 -0.78
N ARG A 13 -19.41 4.32 0.03
CA ARG A 13 -20.75 3.94 -0.45
C ARG A 13 -21.47 5.05 -1.21
N HIS A 14 -21.33 6.31 -0.76
CA HIS A 14 -22.02 7.45 -1.36
C HIS A 14 -21.34 7.98 -2.61
N PHE A 15 -20.00 7.98 -2.63
CA PHE A 15 -19.19 8.59 -3.70
C PHE A 15 -18.39 7.52 -4.43
N ARG A 16 -19.07 6.68 -5.21
CA ARG A 16 -18.48 5.51 -5.88
C ARG A 16 -17.39 5.85 -6.89
N ASP A 17 -17.44 7.05 -7.46
CA ASP A 17 -16.46 7.54 -8.43
C ASP A 17 -15.28 8.28 -7.77
N LEU A 18 -15.38 8.57 -6.46
CA LEU A 18 -14.32 9.21 -5.70
C LEU A 18 -13.18 8.21 -5.47
N ARG A 19 -12.02 8.47 -6.03
CA ARG A 19 -10.81 7.71 -5.74
C ARG A 19 -10.21 8.22 -4.44
N LEU A 20 -10.15 7.35 -3.43
CA LEU A 20 -9.68 7.70 -2.10
C LEU A 20 -8.40 6.91 -1.78
N ILE A 21 -7.35 7.62 -1.37
CA ILE A 21 -6.09 7.03 -0.94
C ILE A 21 -5.98 7.14 0.58
N ILE A 22 -5.87 6.00 1.26
CA ILE A 22 -5.64 5.93 2.70
C ILE A 22 -4.15 6.11 2.94
N ALA A 23 -3.77 7.19 3.61
CA ALA A 23 -2.39 7.49 3.94
C ALA A 23 -1.80 6.44 4.89
N HIS A 24 -0.48 6.13 4.72
CA HIS A 24 0.32 5.27 5.61
C HIS A 24 -0.28 3.87 5.82
N CYS A 25 -1.02 3.36 4.82
CA CYS A 25 -1.80 2.13 4.94
C CYS A 25 -2.72 2.11 6.17
N GLY A 26 -3.18 3.28 6.62
CA GLY A 26 -4.12 3.41 7.74
C GLY A 26 -3.52 3.23 9.13
N LEU A 27 -2.19 3.28 9.28
CA LEU A 27 -1.53 3.15 10.59
C LEU A 27 -2.19 4.05 11.65
N PRO A 28 -2.37 3.53 12.88
CA PRO A 28 -2.06 2.18 13.36
C PRO A 28 -3.16 1.13 13.07
N TRP A 29 -4.24 1.46 12.39
CA TRP A 29 -5.38 0.58 12.10
C TRP A 29 -5.27 -0.08 10.71
N VAL A 30 -4.14 -0.75 10.44
CA VAL A 30 -3.81 -1.33 9.13
C VAL A 30 -4.87 -2.33 8.65
N ASP A 31 -5.35 -3.20 9.54
CA ASP A 31 -6.37 -4.20 9.19
C ASP A 31 -7.70 -3.57 8.77
N GLU A 32 -8.08 -2.45 9.39
CA GLU A 32 -9.27 -1.69 8.95
C GLU A 32 -9.07 -1.10 7.55
N ALA A 33 -7.87 -0.55 7.28
CA ALA A 33 -7.55 -0.04 5.96
C ALA A 33 -7.61 -1.17 4.91
N MET A 34 -6.99 -2.32 5.18
CA MET A 34 -7.04 -3.48 4.28
C MET A 34 -8.49 -3.92 4.02
N PHE A 35 -9.32 -3.98 5.06
CA PHE A 35 -10.74 -4.29 4.89
C PHE A 35 -11.47 -3.26 4.03
N MET A 36 -11.18 -1.96 4.19
CA MET A 36 -11.76 -0.91 3.35
C MET A 36 -11.32 -1.04 1.88
N LEU A 37 -10.06 -1.40 1.62
CA LEU A 37 -9.58 -1.64 0.26
C LEU A 37 -10.26 -2.85 -0.40
N THR A 38 -10.53 -3.89 0.36
CA THR A 38 -11.28 -5.06 -0.13
C THR A 38 -12.72 -4.71 -0.45
N LYS A 39 -13.35 -3.92 0.43
CA LYS A 39 -14.78 -3.59 0.35
C LYS A 39 -15.11 -2.58 -0.75
N HIS A 40 -14.22 -1.60 -0.97
CA HIS A 40 -14.46 -0.48 -1.89
C HIS A 40 -13.51 -0.52 -3.09
N PRO A 41 -14.02 -0.67 -4.33
CA PRO A 41 -13.17 -0.75 -5.53
C PRO A 41 -12.37 0.53 -5.79
N ASN A 42 -12.89 1.68 -5.33
CA ASN A 42 -12.29 3.01 -5.52
C ASN A 42 -11.37 3.43 -4.37
N PHE A 43 -11.09 2.55 -3.40
CA PHE A 43 -10.16 2.82 -2.31
C PHE A 43 -8.79 2.22 -2.60
N TYR A 44 -7.78 2.97 -2.23
CA TYR A 44 -6.35 2.69 -2.39
C TYR A 44 -5.63 3.00 -1.08
N ALA A 45 -4.37 2.59 -0.96
CA ALA A 45 -3.50 2.97 0.16
C ALA A 45 -2.11 3.32 -0.34
N GLU A 46 -1.37 4.10 0.44
CA GLU A 46 0.03 4.40 0.14
C GLU A 46 0.93 4.07 1.33
N LEU A 47 2.19 3.70 1.02
CA LEU A 47 3.13 3.11 1.95
C LEU A 47 3.95 4.10 2.76
N SER A 48 3.86 5.43 2.53
CA SER A 48 4.73 6.39 3.21
C SER A 48 4.88 6.06 4.70
N TYR A 49 5.35 6.79 5.54
CA TYR A 49 5.57 6.44 6.96
C TYR A 49 5.58 4.92 7.32
N HIS A 50 4.62 4.13 6.82
CA HIS A 50 4.54 2.67 7.06
C HIS A 50 5.84 1.98 6.61
N ILE A 51 6.28 2.19 5.37
CA ILE A 51 7.52 1.59 4.85
C ILE A 51 8.76 2.02 5.63
N ALA A 52 8.76 3.22 6.21
CA ALA A 52 9.86 3.70 7.03
C ALA A 52 9.87 3.07 8.43
N SER A 53 8.68 2.82 9.00
CA SER A 53 8.50 2.36 10.38
C SER A 53 8.71 0.86 10.61
N VAL A 54 8.72 0.04 9.55
CA VAL A 54 8.86 -1.42 9.62
C VAL A 54 10.21 -1.88 9.07
N THR A 55 10.64 -3.11 9.35
CA THR A 55 11.79 -3.75 8.70
C THR A 55 11.43 -4.20 7.28
N THR A 56 12.44 -4.58 6.46
CA THR A 56 12.19 -5.12 5.11
C THR A 56 11.41 -6.43 5.16
N GLU A 57 11.67 -7.29 6.16
CA GLU A 57 10.92 -8.53 6.36
C GLU A 57 9.45 -8.25 6.74
N GLU A 58 9.20 -7.31 7.65
CA GLU A 58 7.83 -6.93 8.02
C GLU A 58 7.07 -6.33 6.84
N LEU A 59 7.74 -5.53 5.99
CA LEU A 59 7.15 -5.02 4.76
C LEU A 59 6.77 -6.17 3.82
N PHE A 60 7.65 -7.17 3.65
CA PHE A 60 7.35 -8.35 2.85
C PHE A 60 6.12 -9.09 3.39
N ARG A 61 6.10 -9.36 4.71
CA ARG A 61 4.96 -10.02 5.38
C ARG A 61 3.66 -9.24 5.19
N PHE A 62 3.71 -7.92 5.29
CA PHE A 62 2.56 -7.06 5.05
C PHE A 62 2.02 -7.21 3.62
N LEU A 63 2.88 -7.14 2.60
CA LEU A 63 2.46 -7.26 1.20
C LEU A 63 1.89 -8.64 0.88
N VAL A 64 2.51 -9.72 1.39
CA VAL A 64 1.99 -11.09 1.25
C VAL A 64 0.64 -11.23 1.97
N HIS A 65 0.52 -10.69 3.17
CA HIS A 65 -0.74 -10.71 3.92
C HIS A 65 -1.85 -9.95 3.23
N ALA A 66 -1.55 -8.79 2.64
CA ALA A 66 -2.51 -8.01 1.87
C ALA A 66 -3.13 -8.86 0.72
N GLU A 67 -2.30 -9.53 -0.08
CA GLU A 67 -2.80 -10.40 -1.14
C GLU A 67 -3.60 -11.60 -0.61
N ALA A 68 -3.12 -12.24 0.45
CA ALA A 68 -3.84 -13.34 1.10
C ALA A 68 -5.21 -12.91 1.66
N SER A 69 -5.34 -11.62 1.99
CA SER A 69 -6.58 -10.99 2.48
C SER A 69 -7.43 -10.36 1.36
N PHE A 70 -7.20 -10.75 0.12
CA PHE A 70 -7.92 -10.25 -1.06
C PHE A 70 -7.74 -8.77 -1.36
N VAL A 71 -6.64 -8.16 -0.90
CA VAL A 71 -6.25 -6.80 -1.29
C VAL A 71 -5.25 -6.89 -2.44
N PRO A 72 -5.64 -6.54 -3.68
CA PRO A 72 -4.70 -6.54 -4.80
C PRO A 72 -3.58 -5.51 -4.56
N LEU A 73 -2.31 -5.89 -4.81
CA LEU A 73 -1.18 -4.97 -4.68
C LEU A 73 -1.26 -3.79 -5.66
N GLU A 74 -2.09 -3.88 -6.70
CA GLU A 74 -2.46 -2.80 -7.61
C GLU A 74 -3.15 -1.62 -6.92
N LYS A 75 -3.69 -1.83 -5.71
CA LYS A 75 -4.29 -0.77 -4.87
C LYS A 75 -3.32 -0.11 -3.91
N ILE A 76 -2.07 -0.56 -3.88
CA ILE A 76 -1.04 -0.04 -2.98
C ILE A 76 -0.04 0.78 -3.78
N PHE A 77 0.33 1.95 -3.25
CA PHE A 77 1.23 2.91 -3.87
C PHE A 77 2.45 3.18 -3.00
N PHE A 78 3.57 3.44 -3.64
CA PHE A 78 4.76 3.93 -2.96
C PHE A 78 4.59 5.40 -2.57
N GLY A 79 4.99 5.73 -1.37
CA GLY A 79 5.09 7.09 -0.85
C GLY A 79 6.27 7.20 0.12
N THR A 80 6.72 8.41 0.42
CA THR A 80 7.88 8.66 1.29
C THR A 80 7.59 9.61 2.45
N ASP A 81 6.52 10.39 2.36
CA ASP A 81 6.17 11.46 3.31
C ASP A 81 7.27 12.51 3.46
N TYR A 82 8.16 12.62 2.43
CA TYR A 82 9.21 13.64 2.39
C TYR A 82 8.59 15.01 2.04
N PRO A 83 9.00 16.11 2.68
CA PRO A 83 10.06 16.25 3.71
C PRO A 83 9.55 16.13 5.16
N GLY A 84 8.31 15.70 5.39
CA GLY A 84 7.68 15.69 6.71
C GLY A 84 8.52 14.97 7.78
N PHE A 85 9.14 13.86 7.44
CA PHE A 85 9.97 13.04 8.31
C PHE A 85 11.36 12.80 7.74
N LEU A 86 11.98 13.60 7.00
CA LEU A 86 13.37 13.50 6.52
C LEU A 86 13.84 12.07 6.10
N TYR A 87 12.90 11.19 5.73
CA TYR A 87 13.22 9.86 5.24
C TYR A 87 13.84 9.97 3.85
N ASP A 88 14.92 9.23 3.63
CA ASP A 88 15.60 9.17 2.34
C ASP A 88 14.74 8.36 1.33
N PRO A 89 14.16 9.00 0.31
CA PRO A 89 13.32 8.32 -0.67
C PRO A 89 14.05 7.19 -1.42
N VAL A 90 15.37 7.36 -1.64
CA VAL A 90 16.20 6.37 -2.33
C VAL A 90 16.32 5.10 -1.49
N LYS A 91 16.53 5.25 -0.18
CA LYS A 91 16.60 4.11 0.75
C LYS A 91 15.26 3.41 0.88
N LEU A 92 14.15 4.14 0.94
CA LEU A 92 12.82 3.54 1.01
C LEU A 92 12.47 2.78 -0.27
N ARG A 93 12.83 3.32 -1.43
CA ARG A 93 12.70 2.61 -2.71
C ARG A 93 13.55 1.33 -2.73
N ALA A 94 14.81 1.41 -2.30
CA ALA A 94 15.69 0.24 -2.22
C ALA A 94 15.11 -0.83 -1.28
N LYS A 95 14.55 -0.43 -0.15
CA LYS A 95 13.86 -1.32 0.80
C LYS A 95 12.70 -2.08 0.15
N LEU A 96 11.84 -1.40 -0.60
CA LEU A 96 10.75 -2.06 -1.32
C LEU A 96 11.27 -3.08 -2.35
N LEU A 97 12.33 -2.75 -3.07
CA LEU A 97 12.91 -3.65 -4.07
C LEU A 97 13.60 -4.88 -3.45
N ALA A 98 14.06 -4.77 -2.20
CA ALA A 98 14.73 -5.84 -1.47
C ALA A 98 13.78 -6.78 -0.70
N VAL A 99 12.47 -6.56 -0.73
CA VAL A 99 11.51 -7.35 0.09
C VAL A 99 11.61 -8.85 -0.17
N ASN A 100 11.83 -9.25 -1.41
CA ASN A 100 11.90 -10.66 -1.81
C ASN A 100 13.11 -11.41 -1.23
N GLU A 101 14.13 -10.73 -0.70
CA GLU A 101 15.26 -11.36 0.01
C GLU A 101 14.82 -12.13 1.27
N HIS A 102 13.60 -11.86 1.74
CA HIS A 102 13.01 -12.50 2.90
C HIS A 102 11.99 -13.62 2.58
N ALA A 103 11.74 -13.90 1.29
CA ALA A 103 10.72 -14.86 0.86
C ALA A 103 10.92 -16.25 1.47
N ASP A 104 12.12 -16.81 1.38
CA ASP A 104 12.43 -18.14 1.94
C ASP A 104 12.28 -18.18 3.46
N ARG A 105 12.74 -17.14 4.16
CA ARG A 105 12.63 -17.05 5.62
C ARG A 105 11.17 -16.98 6.08
N VAL A 106 10.34 -16.30 5.33
CA VAL A 106 8.90 -16.15 5.62
C VAL A 106 8.13 -17.39 5.18
N GLY A 107 8.69 -18.21 4.29
CA GLY A 107 8.00 -19.38 3.72
C GLY A 107 6.90 -19.01 2.74
N ALA A 108 7.05 -17.90 2.02
CA ALA A 108 6.11 -17.40 1.03
C ALA A 108 6.79 -17.26 -0.35
N ALA A 109 6.00 -17.33 -1.40
CA ALA A 109 6.50 -17.08 -2.75
C ALA A 109 6.98 -15.63 -2.90
N PRO A 110 8.04 -15.36 -3.67
CA PRO A 110 8.47 -14.01 -3.98
C PRO A 110 7.35 -13.22 -4.69
N ILE A 111 7.23 -11.94 -4.36
CA ILE A 111 6.31 -11.04 -5.05
C ILE A 111 6.83 -10.80 -6.47
N PRO A 112 6.01 -10.98 -7.53
CA PRO A 112 6.43 -10.73 -8.90
C PRO A 112 6.96 -9.30 -9.08
N GLN A 113 8.06 -9.14 -9.82
CA GLN A 113 8.69 -7.83 -10.06
C GLN A 113 7.69 -6.80 -10.62
N ALA A 114 6.82 -7.23 -11.54
CA ALA A 114 5.79 -6.35 -12.10
C ALA A 114 4.84 -5.75 -11.06
N LYS A 115 4.58 -6.45 -9.94
CA LYS A 115 3.78 -5.91 -8.84
C LYS A 115 4.56 -4.90 -8.01
N LEU A 116 5.86 -5.14 -7.78
CA LEU A 116 6.73 -4.16 -7.11
C LEU A 116 6.88 -2.89 -7.95
N ASP A 117 7.05 -3.03 -9.27
CA ASP A 117 7.07 -1.90 -10.21
C ASP A 117 5.71 -1.19 -10.24
N GLY A 118 4.63 -1.95 -10.09
CA GLY A 118 3.27 -1.43 -9.90
C GLY A 118 3.20 -0.49 -8.71
N ILE A 119 3.61 -0.96 -7.54
CA ILE A 119 3.62 -0.17 -6.29
C ILE A 119 4.50 1.08 -6.45
N LEU A 120 5.66 0.96 -7.11
CA LEU A 120 6.60 2.09 -7.31
C LEU A 120 6.01 3.24 -8.13
N GLY A 121 5.03 2.99 -9.01
CA GLY A 121 4.46 4.10 -9.79
C GLY A 121 3.35 3.74 -10.77
N THR A 122 3.40 2.59 -11.47
CA THR A 122 2.42 2.29 -12.51
C THR A 122 0.99 2.13 -11.98
N ASN A 123 0.81 1.66 -10.74
CA ASN A 123 -0.50 1.59 -10.11
C ASN A 123 -1.13 2.97 -9.94
N TYR A 124 -0.35 3.93 -9.42
CA TYR A 124 -0.80 5.32 -9.27
C TYR A 124 -1.10 5.95 -10.63
N ALA A 125 -0.23 5.74 -11.61
CA ALA A 125 -0.41 6.27 -12.96
C ALA A 125 -1.68 5.74 -13.64
N ARG A 126 -2.02 4.46 -13.44
CA ARG A 126 -3.29 3.87 -13.90
C ARG A 126 -4.48 4.46 -13.14
N MET A 127 -4.40 4.50 -11.82
CA MET A 127 -5.47 5.06 -10.98
C MET A 127 -5.80 6.50 -11.37
N THR A 128 -4.81 7.30 -11.75
CA THR A 128 -4.98 8.70 -12.17
C THR A 128 -5.27 8.87 -13.66
N ASN A 129 -5.34 7.79 -14.44
CA ASN A 129 -5.50 7.78 -15.91
C ASN A 129 -4.33 8.45 -16.66
N LEU A 130 -3.14 8.52 -16.07
CA LEU A 130 -1.93 9.00 -16.76
C LEU A 130 -1.40 7.98 -17.78
N ILE A 131 -1.71 6.69 -17.57
CA ILE A 131 -1.46 5.59 -18.52
C ILE A 131 -2.70 4.73 -18.63
N PRO A 132 -2.89 3.97 -19.73
CA PRO A 132 -3.99 3.02 -19.88
C PRO A 132 -4.03 1.96 -18.77
N ALA A 133 -5.22 1.49 -18.47
CA ALA A 133 -5.47 0.45 -17.48
C ALA A 133 -4.87 -0.92 -17.91
#